data_80c6621cd4bac3896bb5500c0cf1f644
#
_entry.id   80c6621cd4bac3896bb5500c0cf1f644
#
_cell.length_a   1.000
_cell.length_b   1.000
_cell.length_c   1.000
_cell.angle_alpha   90.00
_cell.angle_beta   90.00
_cell.angle_gamma   90.00
#
_symmetry.space_group_name_H-M   'P 1'
#
loop_
_entity.id
_entity.type
_entity.pdbx_description
1 polymer ?
#
loop_
_entity_poly.entity_id
_entity_poly.type
_entity_poly.pdbx_seq_one_letter_code
_entity_poly.pdbx_strand_id
1 'polypeptide(L)'
;MGDDPTTRGSRFRWASSLKSAVSLYGAALPNPALKFVAKQAACFETMLGVMRRHSLFLQVVLTCLVISCFMFWSSPTWADQNDPELDRLFSALLGADNLVQGSRITEEIWQRWRQVDDTVIGDLLASGIGAMSARDLELALDWFDQVMRGPPEFAEGWNKRATVYYLMGEYNHSVRDIRQTLLLEPRHFGAMAGFAWILLRQQDFEMAEHVLRRALSVNPFLVDVRRQLRALMDRSG
;
A
#
# COMPACT_ATOMS: atom_id res chain seq x y z
N MET A 1 -49.14 3.24 -10.32
CA MET A 1 -49.70 2.10 -11.10
C MET A 1 -49.19 0.86 -10.37
N GLY A 2 -50.12 0.20 -9.61
CA GLY A 2 -49.74 -0.80 -8.64
C GLY A 2 -49.57 -2.18 -9.28
N ASP A 3 -48.52 -2.87 -8.89
CA ASP A 3 -48.33 -4.27 -9.20
C ASP A 3 -49.28 -5.13 -8.37
N ASP A 4 -50.13 -5.86 -9.08
CA ASP A 4 -51.12 -6.78 -8.50
C ASP A 4 -50.41 -8.04 -7.95
N PRO A 5 -50.45 -8.31 -6.63
CA PRO A 5 -49.80 -9.46 -6.01
C PRO A 5 -50.47 -10.79 -6.31
N THR A 6 -51.61 -10.83 -7.04
CA THR A 6 -52.39 -12.07 -7.28
C THR A 6 -51.86 -12.95 -8.40
N THR A 7 -51.02 -12.44 -9.30
CA THR A 7 -50.49 -13.19 -10.44
C THR A 7 -49.24 -14.05 -10.14
N ARG A 8 -48.57 -13.84 -9.01
CA ARG A 8 -47.38 -14.64 -8.61
C ARG A 8 -47.73 -15.97 -7.92
N GLY A 9 -48.92 -16.07 -7.32
CA GLY A 9 -49.37 -17.27 -6.59
C GLY A 9 -49.92 -18.38 -7.47
N SER A 10 -50.44 -18.05 -8.66
CA SER A 10 -51.11 -19.03 -9.53
C SER A 10 -50.19 -19.93 -10.34
N ARG A 11 -49.00 -19.45 -10.72
CA ARG A 11 -48.03 -20.22 -11.50
C ARG A 11 -47.30 -21.33 -10.73
N PHE A 12 -47.30 -21.29 -9.40
CA PHE A 12 -46.67 -22.32 -8.56
C PHE A 12 -47.64 -23.44 -8.13
N ARG A 13 -48.92 -23.18 -8.17
CA ARG A 13 -49.93 -24.15 -7.67
C ARG A 13 -50.23 -25.29 -8.64
N TRP A 14 -50.23 -25.06 -9.96
CA TRP A 14 -50.43 -26.13 -10.94
C TRP A 14 -49.21 -27.03 -11.13
N ALA A 15 -47.99 -26.51 -10.96
CA ALA A 15 -46.74 -27.29 -11.04
C ALA A 15 -46.62 -28.30 -9.88
N SER A 16 -47.03 -27.93 -8.67
CA SER A 16 -47.07 -28.86 -7.53
C SER A 16 -48.15 -29.93 -7.68
N SER A 17 -49.31 -29.58 -8.26
CA SER A 17 -50.40 -30.53 -8.55
C SER A 17 -50.03 -31.57 -9.62
N LEU A 18 -49.26 -31.14 -10.63
CA LEU A 18 -48.73 -32.05 -11.67
C LEU A 18 -47.68 -33.03 -11.13
N LYS A 19 -46.82 -32.57 -10.19
CA LYS A 19 -45.85 -33.46 -9.52
C LYS A 19 -46.53 -34.56 -8.71
N SER A 20 -47.58 -34.23 -7.99
CA SER A 20 -48.37 -35.21 -7.25
C SER A 20 -49.11 -36.20 -8.15
N ALA A 21 -49.64 -35.75 -9.30
CA ALA A 21 -50.28 -36.60 -10.26
C ALA A 21 -49.30 -37.53 -10.99
N VAL A 22 -48.13 -37.07 -11.39
CA VAL A 22 -47.10 -37.89 -12.06
C VAL A 22 -46.51 -38.93 -11.08
N SER A 23 -46.33 -38.60 -9.79
CA SER A 23 -45.85 -39.55 -8.78
C SER A 23 -46.88 -40.66 -8.46
N LEU A 24 -48.15 -40.35 -8.52
CA LEU A 24 -49.24 -41.31 -8.22
C LEU A 24 -49.64 -42.19 -9.42
N TYR A 25 -49.46 -41.75 -10.64
CA TYR A 25 -49.91 -42.43 -11.86
C TYR A 25 -48.82 -42.86 -12.83
N GLY A 26 -47.54 -42.65 -12.48
CA GLY A 26 -46.39 -42.89 -13.38
C GLY A 26 -46.18 -44.32 -13.85
N ALA A 27 -46.84 -45.31 -13.23
CA ALA A 27 -46.75 -46.73 -13.61
C ALA A 27 -47.90 -47.22 -14.49
N ALA A 28 -48.98 -46.45 -14.67
CA ALA A 28 -50.23 -46.95 -15.28
C ALA A 28 -50.80 -46.11 -16.42
N LEU A 29 -49.92 -45.35 -17.15
CA LEU A 29 -50.41 -44.59 -18.31
C LEU A 29 -50.49 -45.49 -19.55
N PRO A 30 -51.72 -45.72 -20.10
CA PRO A 30 -51.95 -46.66 -21.22
C PRO A 30 -51.54 -46.08 -22.59
N ASN A 31 -51.23 -44.77 -22.68
CA ASN A 31 -50.96 -44.12 -23.95
C ASN A 31 -49.47 -43.77 -24.10
N PRO A 32 -48.77 -44.28 -25.14
CA PRO A 32 -47.37 -44.02 -25.37
C PRO A 32 -47.04 -42.53 -25.59
N ALA A 33 -47.96 -41.72 -26.10
CA ALA A 33 -47.81 -40.30 -26.30
C ALA A 33 -47.74 -39.53 -24.99
N LEU A 34 -48.52 -39.93 -23.97
CA LEU A 34 -48.48 -39.33 -22.65
C LEU A 34 -47.17 -39.65 -21.89
N LYS A 35 -46.61 -40.86 -22.09
CA LYS A 35 -45.30 -41.23 -21.53
C LYS A 35 -44.16 -40.40 -22.16
N PHE A 36 -44.25 -40.08 -23.42
CA PHE A 36 -43.26 -39.25 -24.12
C PHE A 36 -43.30 -37.80 -23.63
N VAL A 37 -44.51 -37.22 -23.45
CA VAL A 37 -44.68 -35.86 -22.91
C VAL A 37 -44.19 -35.77 -21.47
N ALA A 38 -44.48 -36.77 -20.63
CA ALA A 38 -43.99 -36.81 -19.24
C ALA A 38 -42.44 -36.91 -19.15
N LYS A 39 -41.80 -37.67 -20.06
CA LYS A 39 -40.37 -37.80 -20.15
C LYS A 39 -39.68 -36.50 -20.62
N GLN A 40 -40.30 -35.77 -21.57
CA GLN A 40 -39.83 -34.46 -21.98
C GLN A 40 -39.96 -33.41 -20.89
N ALA A 41 -41.08 -33.40 -20.15
CA ALA A 41 -41.25 -32.48 -19.01
C ALA A 41 -40.22 -32.72 -17.91
N ALA A 42 -39.90 -33.97 -17.59
CA ALA A 42 -38.88 -34.32 -16.62
C ALA A 42 -37.45 -33.91 -17.09
N CYS A 43 -37.17 -34.06 -18.38
CA CYS A 43 -35.90 -33.62 -18.95
C CYS A 43 -35.75 -32.09 -18.95
N PHE A 44 -36.81 -31.35 -19.19
CA PHE A 44 -36.85 -29.89 -19.13
C PHE A 44 -36.68 -29.36 -17.71
N GLU A 45 -37.29 -30.00 -16.71
CA GLU A 45 -37.12 -29.66 -15.29
C GLU A 45 -35.66 -29.88 -14.82
N THR A 46 -35.04 -30.99 -15.25
CA THR A 46 -33.63 -31.24 -14.92
C THR A 46 -32.71 -30.22 -15.60
N MET A 47 -32.97 -29.83 -16.83
CA MET A 47 -32.24 -28.82 -17.54
C MET A 47 -32.40 -27.44 -16.92
N LEU A 48 -33.60 -27.04 -16.50
CA LEU A 48 -33.85 -25.81 -15.74
C LEU A 48 -33.17 -25.81 -14.37
N GLY A 49 -33.13 -26.95 -13.70
CA GLY A 49 -32.40 -27.12 -12.42
C GLY A 49 -30.89 -26.94 -12.55
N VAL A 50 -30.31 -27.46 -13.63
CA VAL A 50 -28.89 -27.30 -13.97
C VAL A 50 -28.57 -25.83 -14.34
N MET A 51 -29.40 -25.21 -15.18
CA MET A 51 -29.24 -23.80 -15.55
C MET A 51 -29.36 -22.86 -14.32
N ARG A 52 -30.27 -23.16 -13.39
CA ARG A 52 -30.45 -22.38 -12.15
C ARG A 52 -29.26 -22.53 -11.22
N ARG A 53 -28.65 -23.71 -11.13
CA ARG A 53 -27.41 -23.94 -10.37
C ARG A 53 -26.24 -23.23 -10.98
N HIS A 54 -26.09 -23.21 -12.30
CA HIS A 54 -25.02 -22.46 -12.99
C HIS A 54 -25.22 -20.96 -12.86
N SER A 55 -26.46 -20.45 -12.89
CA SER A 55 -26.74 -19.03 -12.68
C SER A 55 -26.42 -18.59 -11.26
N LEU A 56 -26.74 -19.38 -10.22
CA LEU A 56 -26.37 -19.11 -8.84
C LEU A 56 -24.88 -19.19 -8.62
N PHE A 57 -24.20 -20.18 -9.20
CA PHE A 57 -22.75 -20.30 -9.15
C PHE A 57 -22.06 -19.11 -9.83
N LEU A 58 -22.53 -18.71 -10.99
CA LEU A 58 -22.01 -17.54 -11.71
C LEU A 58 -22.25 -16.24 -10.91
N GLN A 59 -23.40 -16.09 -10.26
CA GLN A 59 -23.67 -14.95 -9.38
C GLN A 59 -22.76 -14.93 -8.15
N VAL A 60 -22.49 -16.06 -7.53
CA VAL A 60 -21.59 -16.16 -6.39
C VAL A 60 -20.14 -15.83 -6.82
N VAL A 61 -19.69 -16.36 -7.97
CA VAL A 61 -18.37 -16.07 -8.51
C VAL A 61 -18.22 -14.58 -8.86
N LEU A 62 -19.23 -13.97 -9.49
CA LEU A 62 -19.24 -12.54 -9.81
C LEU A 62 -19.25 -11.67 -8.54
N THR A 63 -20.04 -12.02 -7.52
CA THR A 63 -20.04 -11.30 -6.24
C THR A 63 -18.71 -11.46 -5.52
N CYS A 64 -18.11 -12.65 -5.50
CA CYS A 64 -16.77 -12.85 -4.94
C CYS A 64 -15.71 -12.06 -5.69
N LEU A 65 -15.77 -11.98 -7.04
CA LEU A 65 -14.86 -11.17 -7.84
C LEU A 65 -15.05 -9.66 -7.57
N VAL A 66 -16.28 -9.20 -7.44
CA VAL A 66 -16.57 -7.78 -7.12
C VAL A 66 -16.08 -7.46 -5.70
N ILE A 67 -16.33 -8.33 -4.72
CA ILE A 67 -15.84 -8.15 -3.34
C ILE A 67 -14.32 -8.20 -3.31
N SER A 68 -13.68 -9.11 -4.06
CA SER A 68 -12.23 -9.19 -4.19
C SER A 68 -11.65 -7.93 -4.83
N CYS A 69 -12.25 -7.38 -5.89
CA CYS A 69 -11.86 -6.10 -6.47
C CYS A 69 -12.04 -4.93 -5.49
N PHE A 70 -13.10 -4.92 -4.68
CA PHE A 70 -13.30 -3.88 -3.65
C PHE A 70 -12.29 -3.98 -2.52
N MET A 71 -11.87 -5.19 -2.14
CA MET A 71 -10.81 -5.39 -1.12
C MET A 71 -9.44 -4.92 -1.60
N PHE A 72 -9.17 -4.95 -2.91
CA PHE A 72 -7.93 -4.41 -3.48
C PHE A 72 -7.95 -2.89 -3.65
N TRP A 73 -9.10 -2.22 -3.56
CA TRP A 73 -9.21 -0.77 -3.77
C TRP A 73 -9.20 0.07 -2.50
N SER A 74 -9.28 -0.55 -1.34
CA SER A 74 -9.05 0.10 -0.06
C SER A 74 -7.63 -0.22 0.43
N SER A 75 -6.60 0.20 -0.32
CA SER A 75 -5.27 0.33 0.24
C SER A 75 -5.36 1.40 1.33
N PRO A 76 -4.98 1.11 2.58
CA PRO A 76 -4.82 2.17 3.55
C PRO A 76 -3.82 3.17 2.98
N THR A 77 -4.17 4.44 2.92
CA THR A 77 -3.26 5.53 2.58
C THR A 77 -2.29 5.69 3.76
N TRP A 78 -1.26 4.85 3.76
CA TRP A 78 -0.10 5.04 4.61
C TRP A 78 0.65 6.29 4.13
N ALA A 79 1.56 6.84 4.94
CA ALA A 79 2.39 7.99 4.58
C ALA A 79 2.85 7.87 3.12
N ASP A 80 2.10 8.53 2.23
CA ASP A 80 2.18 8.28 0.79
C ASP A 80 3.32 9.10 0.22
N GLN A 81 4.38 8.42 -0.16
CA GLN A 81 5.48 9.02 -0.89
C GLN A 81 5.07 9.49 -2.29
N ASN A 82 3.89 9.07 -2.75
CA ASN A 82 3.21 9.60 -3.91
C ASN A 82 2.27 10.77 -3.55
N ASP A 83 2.42 11.40 -2.36
CA ASP A 83 1.67 12.58 -1.99
C ASP A 83 1.91 13.69 -3.03
N PRO A 84 0.88 14.16 -3.77
CA PRO A 84 1.02 15.24 -4.76
C PRO A 84 1.62 16.51 -4.17
N GLU A 85 1.46 16.71 -2.85
CA GLU A 85 2.03 17.85 -2.14
C GLU A 85 3.56 17.77 -2.06
N LEU A 86 4.14 16.56 -1.93
CA LEU A 86 5.60 16.39 -2.02
C LEU A 86 6.13 16.81 -3.40
N ASP A 87 5.45 16.45 -4.49
CA ASP A 87 5.85 16.87 -5.84
C ASP A 87 5.82 18.39 -5.99
N ARG A 88 4.78 19.04 -5.43
CA ARG A 88 4.66 20.50 -5.39
C ARG A 88 5.80 21.12 -4.56
N LEU A 89 6.10 20.58 -3.39
CA LEU A 89 7.17 21.05 -2.51
C LEU A 89 8.55 20.89 -3.16
N PHE A 90 8.85 19.76 -3.79
CA PHE A 90 10.10 19.57 -4.50
C PHE A 90 10.25 20.52 -5.69
N SER A 91 9.17 20.76 -6.44
CA SER A 91 9.15 21.72 -7.53
C SER A 91 9.41 23.14 -7.01
N ALA A 92 8.77 23.53 -5.92
CA ALA A 92 8.99 24.82 -5.26
C ALA A 92 10.39 24.95 -4.66
N LEU A 93 10.95 23.85 -4.14
CA LEU A 93 12.31 23.83 -3.59
C LEU A 93 13.35 24.13 -4.67
N LEU A 94 13.21 23.51 -5.84
CA LEU A 94 14.13 23.77 -6.97
C LEU A 94 13.98 25.19 -7.54
N GLY A 95 12.82 25.81 -7.40
CA GLY A 95 12.54 27.20 -7.80
C GLY A 95 12.79 28.25 -6.71
N ALA A 96 13.32 27.87 -5.54
CA ALA A 96 13.53 28.81 -4.45
C ALA A 96 14.72 29.76 -4.74
N ASP A 97 14.49 31.06 -4.52
CA ASP A 97 15.45 32.12 -4.87
C ASP A 97 16.59 32.28 -3.86
N ASN A 98 16.39 31.84 -2.62
CA ASN A 98 17.37 32.06 -1.55
C ASN A 98 17.30 30.96 -0.47
N LEU A 99 18.35 30.98 0.39
CA LEU A 99 18.52 29.99 1.45
C LEU A 99 17.34 29.96 2.45
N VAL A 100 16.78 31.10 2.79
CA VAL A 100 15.67 31.18 3.77
C VAL A 100 14.44 30.46 3.23
N GLN A 101 14.07 30.75 1.99
CA GLN A 101 12.93 30.12 1.32
C GLN A 101 13.21 28.60 1.14
N GLY A 102 14.38 28.23 0.65
CA GLY A 102 14.76 26.83 0.46
C GLY A 102 14.76 26.04 1.77
N SER A 103 15.27 26.63 2.86
CA SER A 103 15.26 25.98 4.18
C SER A 103 13.84 25.77 4.72
N ARG A 104 12.94 26.75 4.51
CA ARG A 104 11.54 26.63 4.92
C ARG A 104 10.83 25.48 4.18
N ILE A 105 11.00 25.42 2.86
CA ILE A 105 10.41 24.34 2.05
C ILE A 105 11.05 22.98 2.43
N THR A 106 12.33 22.94 2.71
CA THR A 106 13.02 21.73 3.21
C THR A 106 12.37 21.22 4.49
N GLU A 107 12.04 22.13 5.45
CA GLU A 107 11.37 21.73 6.69
C GLU A 107 9.92 21.25 6.42
N GLU A 108 9.18 21.87 5.49
CA GLU A 108 7.87 21.41 5.08
C GLU A 108 7.92 19.98 4.49
N ILE A 109 8.95 19.66 3.69
CA ILE A 109 9.20 18.30 3.18
C ILE A 109 9.46 17.32 4.34
N TRP A 110 10.32 17.70 5.30
CA TRP A 110 10.55 16.89 6.48
C TRP A 110 9.29 16.63 7.30
N GLN A 111 8.42 17.62 7.46
CA GLN A 111 7.15 17.47 8.15
C GLN A 111 6.24 16.47 7.42
N ARG A 112 6.17 16.55 6.10
CA ARG A 112 5.41 15.59 5.28
C ARG A 112 5.93 14.17 5.43
N TRP A 113 7.22 13.95 5.35
CA TRP A 113 7.80 12.62 5.52
C TRP A 113 7.56 12.02 6.91
N ARG A 114 7.43 12.87 7.95
CA ARG A 114 7.11 12.42 9.31
C ARG A 114 5.61 12.22 9.55
N GLN A 115 4.78 12.69 8.65
CA GLN A 115 3.34 12.58 8.78
C GLN A 115 2.90 11.14 8.52
N VAL A 116 2.12 10.59 9.44
CA VAL A 116 1.50 9.26 9.34
C VAL A 116 0.10 9.36 9.94
N ASP A 117 -0.88 8.73 9.28
CA ASP A 117 -2.28 8.80 9.70
C ASP A 117 -2.55 7.96 10.96
N ASP A 118 -1.75 6.92 11.19
CA ASP A 118 -1.81 6.11 12.39
C ASP A 118 -1.16 6.85 13.56
N THR A 119 -1.97 7.29 14.51
CA THR A 119 -1.52 8.03 15.70
C THR A 119 -0.57 7.23 16.56
N VAL A 120 -0.74 5.90 16.65
CA VAL A 120 0.16 5.02 17.41
C VAL A 120 1.55 5.02 16.80
N ILE A 121 1.64 4.88 15.48
CA ILE A 121 2.92 4.94 14.76
C ILE A 121 3.54 6.33 14.88
N GLY A 122 2.74 7.39 14.84
CA GLY A 122 3.20 8.77 15.05
C GLY A 122 3.81 8.97 16.44
N ASP A 123 3.17 8.45 17.47
CA ASP A 123 3.65 8.53 18.86
C ASP A 123 4.93 7.71 19.07
N LEU A 124 5.02 6.52 18.47
CA LEU A 124 6.23 5.70 18.49
C LEU A 124 7.40 6.41 17.79
N LEU A 125 7.14 7.01 16.62
CA LEU A 125 8.14 7.79 15.89
C LEU A 125 8.64 8.97 16.72
N ALA A 126 7.74 9.72 17.33
CA ALA A 126 8.10 10.86 18.19
C ALA A 126 8.93 10.42 19.41
N SER A 127 8.55 9.30 20.05
CA SER A 127 9.29 8.71 21.17
C SER A 127 10.71 8.31 20.77
N GLY A 128 10.87 7.67 19.60
CA GLY A 128 12.18 7.30 19.06
C GLY A 128 13.04 8.53 18.75
N ILE A 129 12.46 9.58 18.16
CA ILE A 129 13.17 10.85 17.92
C ILE A 129 13.60 11.50 19.24
N GLY A 130 12.74 11.47 20.26
CA GLY A 130 13.07 11.97 21.61
C GLY A 130 14.24 11.22 22.25
N ALA A 131 14.21 9.89 22.24
CA ALA A 131 15.28 9.04 22.76
C ALA A 131 16.61 9.27 21.99
N MET A 132 16.56 9.35 20.66
CA MET A 132 17.72 9.66 19.82
C MET A 132 18.32 11.04 20.17
N SER A 133 17.48 12.04 20.42
CA SER A 133 17.92 13.39 20.84
C SER A 133 18.55 13.40 22.21
N ALA A 134 18.07 12.53 23.13
CA ALA A 134 18.65 12.30 24.44
C ALA A 134 19.92 11.43 24.42
N ARG A 135 20.34 10.95 23.24
CA ARG A 135 21.45 10.03 23.02
C ARG A 135 21.25 8.63 23.64
N ASP A 136 20.02 8.27 23.96
CA ASP A 136 19.65 6.91 24.35
C ASP A 136 19.37 6.11 23.05
N LEU A 137 20.46 5.62 22.46
CA LEU A 137 20.38 5.01 21.13
C LEU A 137 19.71 3.63 21.15
N GLU A 138 19.89 2.86 22.24
CA GLU A 138 19.23 1.58 22.45
C GLU A 138 17.72 1.77 22.55
N LEU A 139 17.26 2.69 23.38
CA LEU A 139 15.84 3.02 23.49
C LEU A 139 15.26 3.57 22.17
N ALA A 140 16.02 4.41 21.48
CA ALA A 140 15.62 4.92 20.16
C ALA A 140 15.42 3.78 19.16
N LEU A 141 16.33 2.80 19.14
CA LEU A 141 16.26 1.62 18.28
C LEU A 141 15.00 0.79 18.61
N ASP A 142 14.72 0.55 19.88
CA ASP A 142 13.52 -0.18 20.32
C ASP A 142 12.23 0.49 19.85
N TRP A 143 12.14 1.82 19.89
CA TRP A 143 11.00 2.56 19.39
C TRP A 143 10.87 2.46 17.87
N PHE A 144 11.97 2.63 17.12
CA PHE A 144 11.90 2.52 15.67
C PHE A 144 11.67 1.08 15.19
N ASP A 145 12.11 0.07 15.93
CA ASP A 145 11.74 -1.33 15.63
C ASP A 145 10.23 -1.57 15.81
N GLN A 146 9.59 -0.88 16.77
CA GLN A 146 8.13 -0.93 16.91
C GLN A 146 7.44 -0.19 15.75
N VAL A 147 7.94 0.98 15.32
CA VAL A 147 7.46 1.66 14.11
C VAL A 147 7.52 0.73 12.90
N MET A 148 8.60 -0.05 12.75
CA MET A 148 8.78 -0.97 11.62
C MET A 148 7.89 -2.23 11.65
N ARG A 149 7.18 -2.48 12.75
CA ARG A 149 6.10 -3.50 12.80
C ARG A 149 4.79 -3.02 12.19
N GLY A 150 4.67 -1.72 11.96
CA GLY A 150 3.55 -1.06 11.28
C GLY A 150 3.74 -1.05 9.77
N PRO A 151 3.53 0.11 9.12
CA PRO A 151 3.54 0.23 7.66
C PRO A 151 4.94 0.03 7.06
N PRO A 152 5.18 -1.05 6.29
CA PRO A 152 6.48 -1.29 5.67
C PRO A 152 6.86 -0.24 4.62
N GLU A 153 5.87 0.53 4.13
CA GLU A 153 6.04 1.61 3.15
C GLU A 153 6.45 2.94 3.79
N PHE A 154 6.57 3.03 5.11
CA PHE A 154 6.91 4.27 5.81
C PHE A 154 8.41 4.58 5.71
N ALA A 155 8.84 5.31 4.67
CA ALA A 155 10.24 5.61 4.39
C ALA A 155 10.97 6.32 5.53
N GLU A 156 10.31 7.26 6.22
CA GLU A 156 10.94 8.00 7.32
C GLU A 156 11.21 7.10 8.53
N GLY A 157 10.39 6.07 8.77
CA GLY A 157 10.68 5.05 9.79
C GLY A 157 12.00 4.33 9.52
N TRP A 158 12.19 3.87 8.29
CA TRP A 158 13.46 3.28 7.85
C TRP A 158 14.63 4.26 7.98
N ASN A 159 14.46 5.50 7.55
CA ASN A 159 15.48 6.54 7.65
C ASN A 159 15.88 6.86 9.09
N LYS A 160 14.92 6.93 10.03
CA LYS A 160 15.21 7.18 11.44
C LYS A 160 15.96 6.02 12.08
N ARG A 161 15.56 4.79 11.81
CA ARG A 161 16.30 3.61 12.31
C ARG A 161 17.70 3.54 11.71
N ALA A 162 17.86 3.83 10.41
CA ALA A 162 19.16 3.95 9.79
C ALA A 162 20.09 4.98 10.48
N THR A 163 19.50 6.11 10.90
CA THR A 163 20.24 7.15 11.62
C THR A 163 20.74 6.64 12.97
N VAL A 164 19.92 5.90 13.70
CA VAL A 164 20.35 5.28 14.99
C VAL A 164 21.48 4.28 14.75
N TYR A 165 21.33 3.37 13.78
CA TYR A 165 22.41 2.44 13.44
C TYR A 165 23.73 3.16 13.05
N TYR A 166 23.63 4.26 12.31
CA TYR A 166 24.81 5.08 12.01
C TYR A 166 25.48 5.62 13.27
N LEU A 167 24.69 6.14 14.20
CA LEU A 167 25.18 6.70 15.48
C LEU A 167 25.81 5.64 16.38
N MET A 168 25.30 4.39 16.34
CA MET A 168 25.85 3.23 17.02
C MET A 168 27.11 2.66 16.35
N GLY A 169 27.45 3.10 15.13
CA GLY A 169 28.54 2.55 14.34
C GLY A 169 28.18 1.29 13.54
N GLU A 170 26.92 0.87 13.58
CA GLU A 170 26.37 -0.30 12.89
C GLU A 170 26.09 -0.02 11.41
N TYR A 171 27.14 0.36 10.67
CA TYR A 171 27.01 0.88 9.29
C TYR A 171 26.34 -0.08 8.33
N ASN A 172 26.54 -1.40 8.48
CA ASN A 172 25.88 -2.37 7.59
C ASN A 172 24.35 -2.39 7.77
N HIS A 173 23.87 -2.23 9.00
CA HIS A 173 22.44 -2.12 9.30
C HIS A 173 21.91 -0.78 8.77
N SER A 174 22.62 0.32 9.02
CA SER A 174 22.27 1.63 8.49
C SER A 174 22.13 1.63 6.96
N VAL A 175 23.08 1.05 6.21
CA VAL A 175 23.04 0.99 4.75
C VAL A 175 21.85 0.18 4.25
N ARG A 176 21.45 -0.90 4.93
CA ARG A 176 20.25 -1.67 4.56
C ARG A 176 18.99 -0.83 4.67
N ASP A 177 18.83 -0.10 5.78
CA ASP A 177 17.67 0.73 6.02
C ASP A 177 17.65 1.97 5.11
N ILE A 178 18.80 2.57 4.83
CA ILE A 178 18.93 3.64 3.81
C ILE A 178 18.49 3.15 2.44
N ARG A 179 18.89 1.96 2.03
CA ARG A 179 18.46 1.39 0.74
C ARG A 179 16.94 1.24 0.68
N GLN A 180 16.33 0.76 1.76
CA GLN A 180 14.89 0.65 1.83
C GLN A 180 14.21 2.03 1.78
N THR A 181 14.74 3.02 2.50
CA THR A 181 14.28 4.40 2.42
C THR A 181 14.30 4.92 0.98
N LEU A 182 15.41 4.73 0.27
CA LEU A 182 15.58 5.22 -1.11
C LEU A 182 14.82 4.41 -2.16
N LEU A 183 14.44 3.18 -1.89
CA LEU A 183 13.50 2.42 -2.70
C LEU A 183 12.08 2.98 -2.58
N LEU A 184 11.69 3.38 -1.39
CA LEU A 184 10.38 3.94 -1.09
C LEU A 184 10.29 5.42 -1.52
N GLU A 185 11.26 6.26 -1.19
CA GLU A 185 11.35 7.67 -1.61
C GLU A 185 12.72 7.95 -2.25
N PRO A 186 12.83 7.88 -3.57
CA PRO A 186 14.09 8.12 -4.28
C PRO A 186 14.67 9.54 -4.14
N ARG A 187 13.85 10.50 -3.64
CA ARG A 187 14.25 11.89 -3.38
C ARG A 187 14.61 12.15 -1.91
N HIS A 188 14.69 11.11 -1.09
CA HIS A 188 14.96 11.27 0.34
C HIS A 188 16.39 11.76 0.59
N PHE A 189 16.59 13.08 0.50
CA PHE A 189 17.90 13.72 0.61
C PHE A 189 18.60 13.46 1.95
N GLY A 190 17.84 13.25 3.04
CA GLY A 190 18.43 12.88 4.34
C GLY A 190 19.07 11.50 4.33
N ALA A 191 18.42 10.51 3.72
CA ALA A 191 18.98 9.17 3.54
C ALA A 191 20.22 9.19 2.63
N MET A 192 20.20 9.99 1.55
CA MET A 192 21.39 10.20 0.71
C MET A 192 22.55 10.80 1.52
N ALA A 193 22.29 11.83 2.32
CA ALA A 193 23.31 12.44 3.17
C ALA A 193 23.89 11.41 4.16
N GLY A 194 23.01 10.64 4.85
CA GLY A 194 23.43 9.58 5.76
C GLY A 194 24.29 8.52 5.07
N PHE A 195 23.94 8.12 3.85
CA PHE A 195 24.75 7.19 3.06
C PHE A 195 26.14 7.78 2.72
N ALA A 196 26.16 9.04 2.31
CA ALA A 196 27.44 9.71 2.03
C ALA A 196 28.34 9.80 3.27
N TRP A 197 27.79 10.04 4.48
CA TRP A 197 28.58 10.03 5.71
C TRP A 197 29.19 8.66 6.01
N ILE A 198 28.48 7.56 5.72
CA ILE A 198 29.02 6.20 5.86
C ILE A 198 30.18 5.99 4.88
N LEU A 199 29.99 6.34 3.61
CA LEU A 199 31.01 6.20 2.56
C LEU A 199 32.28 6.99 2.90
N LEU A 200 32.15 8.23 3.41
CA LEU A 200 33.28 9.03 3.87
C LEU A 200 34.05 8.36 5.01
N ARG A 201 33.33 7.71 5.94
CA ARG A 201 33.99 6.94 7.01
C ARG A 201 34.70 5.70 6.49
N GLN A 202 34.19 5.10 5.44
CA GLN A 202 34.79 3.96 4.75
C GLN A 202 35.91 4.39 3.75
N GLN A 203 36.14 5.69 3.62
CA GLN A 203 37.10 6.29 2.69
C GLN A 203 36.78 6.02 1.20
N ASP A 204 35.53 5.68 0.89
CA ASP A 204 35.06 5.63 -0.49
C ASP A 204 34.64 7.02 -0.95
N PHE A 205 35.66 7.81 -1.25
CA PHE A 205 35.51 9.24 -1.56
C PHE A 205 34.79 9.46 -2.90
N GLU A 206 35.02 8.59 -3.88
CA GLU A 206 34.41 8.69 -5.21
C GLU A 206 32.90 8.49 -5.12
N MET A 207 32.47 7.43 -4.46
CA MET A 207 31.04 7.17 -4.28
C MET A 207 30.40 8.22 -3.35
N ALA A 208 31.10 8.67 -2.30
CA ALA A 208 30.61 9.73 -1.43
C ALA A 208 30.33 11.02 -2.22
N GLU A 209 31.25 11.43 -3.10
CA GLU A 209 31.05 12.59 -3.97
C GLU A 209 29.84 12.45 -4.86
N HIS A 210 29.68 11.30 -5.50
CA HIS A 210 28.52 11.02 -6.34
C HIS A 210 27.21 11.16 -5.57
N VAL A 211 27.13 10.58 -4.38
CA VAL A 211 25.92 10.62 -3.53
C VAL A 211 25.64 12.04 -3.01
N LEU A 212 26.67 12.78 -2.61
CA LEU A 212 26.54 14.18 -2.18
C LEU A 212 26.01 15.08 -3.32
N ARG A 213 26.54 14.91 -4.53
CA ARG A 213 26.03 15.63 -5.71
C ARG A 213 24.57 15.29 -5.99
N ARG A 214 24.18 14.02 -5.88
CA ARG A 214 22.78 13.59 -6.04
C ARG A 214 21.89 14.21 -4.97
N ALA A 215 22.29 14.23 -3.70
CA ALA A 215 21.54 14.89 -2.64
C ALA A 215 21.31 16.38 -2.94
N LEU A 216 22.35 17.08 -3.42
CA LEU A 216 22.25 18.50 -3.79
C LEU A 216 21.44 18.75 -5.07
N SER A 217 21.34 17.80 -5.98
CA SER A 217 20.46 17.92 -7.15
C SER A 217 18.98 17.81 -6.76
N VAL A 218 18.67 17.10 -5.67
CA VAL A 218 17.30 17.01 -5.10
C VAL A 218 16.99 18.20 -4.21
N ASN A 219 17.93 18.56 -3.34
CA ASN A 219 17.80 19.72 -2.43
C ASN A 219 19.08 20.57 -2.47
N PRO A 220 19.08 21.68 -3.24
CA PRO A 220 20.23 22.55 -3.34
C PRO A 220 20.58 23.31 -2.05
N PHE A 221 19.70 23.31 -1.06
CA PHE A 221 19.83 24.11 0.17
C PHE A 221 20.42 23.34 1.36
N LEU A 222 20.92 22.11 1.14
CA LEU A 222 21.61 21.31 2.16
C LEU A 222 23.01 21.86 2.43
N VAL A 223 23.13 22.81 3.38
CA VAL A 223 24.35 23.55 3.69
C VAL A 223 25.51 22.62 4.09
N ASP A 224 25.21 21.63 4.97
CA ASP A 224 26.24 20.70 5.45
C ASP A 224 26.74 19.76 4.36
N VAL A 225 25.82 19.26 3.51
CA VAL A 225 26.16 18.43 2.34
C VAL A 225 27.06 19.21 1.36
N ARG A 226 26.69 20.45 1.11
CA ARG A 226 27.48 21.32 0.24
C ARG A 226 28.89 21.59 0.79
N ARG A 227 28.99 21.86 2.10
CA ARG A 227 30.28 22.05 2.79
C ARG A 227 31.14 20.81 2.68
N GLN A 228 30.55 19.63 2.90
CA GLN A 228 31.28 18.37 2.83
C GLN A 228 31.75 18.04 1.41
N LEU A 229 30.91 18.30 0.41
CA LEU A 229 31.30 18.14 -0.99
C LEU A 229 32.51 19.04 -1.36
N ARG A 230 32.52 20.31 -0.94
CA ARG A 230 33.65 21.20 -1.15
C ARG A 230 34.92 20.66 -0.50
N ALA A 231 34.85 20.28 0.78
CA ALA A 231 35.99 19.73 1.51
C ALA A 231 36.53 18.45 0.85
N LEU A 232 35.71 17.67 0.19
CA LEU A 232 36.11 16.48 -0.54
C LEU A 232 36.83 16.85 -1.85
N MET A 233 36.32 17.84 -2.58
CA MET A 233 36.93 18.34 -3.82
C MET A 233 38.29 19.01 -3.57
N ASP A 234 38.44 19.76 -2.47
CA ASP A 234 39.71 20.42 -2.09
C ASP A 234 40.84 19.41 -1.72
N ARG A 235 40.46 18.15 -1.42
CA ARG A 235 41.40 17.06 -1.12
C ARG A 235 41.91 16.33 -2.37
N SER A 236 41.18 16.44 -3.46
CA SER A 236 41.43 15.70 -4.72
C SER A 236 42.16 16.57 -5.78
N GLY A 237 42.33 17.87 -5.56
CA GLY A 237 43.09 18.82 -6.39
C GLY A 237 44.42 19.19 -5.77
#